data_4534919dfbfc01a860185b49e7a5fb81
#
_entry.id   4534919dfbfc01a860185b49e7a5fb81
#
_cell.length_a   1.000
_cell.length_b   1.000
_cell.length_c   1.000
_cell.angle_alpha   90.00
_cell.angle_beta   90.00
_cell.angle_gamma   90.00
#
_symmetry.space_group_name_H-M   'P 1'
#
loop_
_entity.id
_entity.type
_entity.pdbx_description
1 polymer ?
#
loop_
_entity_poly.entity_id
_entity_poly.type
_entity_poly.pdbx_seq_one_letter_code
_entity_poly.pdbx_strand_id
1 'polypeptide(L)'
;FWTDDTKGYLSDEETEFFDEIIDTSNGYKQKKVSNKNKFKTITPLCFSNHDPEKKFIDGLIDNSDMITAWIKSPSKNFYSIDYSWKKNPRHGEAIRYDKFNPDFILKINDNIIIVEIKGDEEIQSPHAENIGKHNAAIEHVKLINKYLGENVYKFTMLTPKNYHAFFESIKNKTFLKFNSELDVEIQKGQSE
;
A
#
# COMPACT_ATOMS: atom_id res chain seq x y z
N PHE A 1 2.78 -16.36 2.51
CA PHE A 1 3.96 -17.11 2.98
C PHE A 1 5.15 -16.17 2.97
N TRP A 2 5.66 -15.85 4.15
CA TRP A 2 6.92 -15.14 4.31
C TRP A 2 8.01 -16.20 4.39
N THR A 3 8.81 -16.35 3.37
CA THR A 3 10.00 -17.19 3.46
C THR A 3 11.18 -16.30 3.84
N ASP A 4 11.87 -16.62 4.93
CA ASP A 4 13.16 -16.02 5.25
C ASP A 4 14.26 -16.51 4.30
N ASP A 5 13.93 -17.44 3.41
CA ASP A 5 14.87 -18.04 2.52
C ASP A 5 15.17 -17.09 1.35
N THR A 6 16.39 -16.64 1.33
CA THR A 6 16.94 -15.76 0.29
C THR A 6 17.27 -16.50 -1.01
N LYS A 7 16.98 -17.79 -1.09
CA LYS A 7 17.32 -18.65 -2.23
C LYS A 7 16.36 -18.53 -3.43
N GLY A 8 15.42 -17.62 -3.40
CA GLY A 8 14.54 -17.31 -4.54
C GLY A 8 15.16 -16.33 -5.54
N TYR A 9 16.48 -16.27 -5.67
CA TYR A 9 17.11 -15.47 -6.71
C TYR A 9 17.09 -16.21 -8.02
N LEU A 10 16.68 -15.50 -9.06
CA LEU A 10 16.86 -15.90 -10.43
C LEU A 10 18.34 -16.16 -10.68
N SER A 11 18.65 -17.20 -11.45
CA SER A 11 19.98 -17.40 -12.02
C SER A 11 20.38 -16.19 -12.87
N ASP A 12 21.66 -16.06 -13.19
CA ASP A 12 22.12 -14.98 -14.07
C ASP A 12 21.37 -14.99 -15.41
N GLU A 13 21.09 -16.17 -15.97
CA GLU A 13 20.31 -16.36 -17.20
C GLU A 13 18.86 -15.91 -17.05
N GLU A 14 18.21 -16.22 -15.92
CA GLU A 14 16.87 -15.74 -15.63
C GLU A 14 16.86 -14.22 -15.39
N THR A 15 17.92 -13.66 -14.83
CA THR A 15 18.09 -12.22 -14.67
C THR A 15 18.22 -11.52 -16.02
N GLU A 16 19.01 -12.05 -16.95
CA GLU A 16 19.12 -11.55 -18.32
C GLU A 16 17.78 -11.62 -19.05
N PHE A 17 17.06 -12.73 -18.94
CA PHE A 17 15.73 -12.89 -19.54
C PHE A 17 14.73 -11.85 -19.01
N PHE A 18 14.74 -11.56 -17.72
CA PHE A 18 13.87 -10.53 -17.14
C PHE A 18 14.31 -9.11 -17.51
N ASP A 19 15.60 -8.85 -17.62
CA ASP A 19 16.13 -7.58 -18.09
C ASP A 19 15.72 -7.33 -19.57
N GLU A 20 15.70 -8.38 -20.40
CA GLU A 20 15.19 -8.33 -21.77
C GLU A 20 13.67 -8.06 -21.83
N ILE A 21 12.88 -8.69 -20.96
CA ILE A 21 11.45 -8.41 -20.83
C ILE A 21 11.22 -6.95 -20.39
N ILE A 22 12.06 -6.41 -19.52
CA ILE A 22 11.98 -5.02 -19.07
C ILE A 22 12.20 -4.05 -20.24
N ASP A 23 13.20 -4.32 -21.08
CA ASP A 23 13.55 -3.47 -22.23
C ASP A 23 12.47 -3.53 -23.33
N THR A 24 11.78 -4.65 -23.47
CA THR A 24 10.74 -4.84 -24.50
C THR A 24 9.35 -4.41 -24.04
N SER A 25 9.10 -4.26 -22.74
CA SER A 25 7.79 -3.85 -22.21
C SER A 25 7.61 -2.33 -22.24
N ASN A 26 7.37 -1.77 -23.41
CA ASN A 26 7.00 -0.36 -23.56
C ASN A 26 5.77 0.00 -22.72
N GLY A 27 5.98 0.79 -21.66
CA GLY A 27 4.93 1.44 -20.91
C GLY A 27 4.72 1.00 -19.46
N TYR A 28 5.32 -0.10 -19.01
CA TYR A 28 5.26 -0.49 -17.60
C TYR A 28 6.45 0.12 -16.83
N LYS A 29 6.14 0.83 -15.77
CA LYS A 29 7.17 1.34 -14.85
C LYS A 29 7.59 0.18 -13.95
N GLN A 30 8.77 -0.33 -14.21
CA GLN A 30 9.33 -1.46 -13.46
C GLN A 30 10.49 -0.98 -12.62
N LYS A 31 10.64 -1.58 -11.46
CA LYS A 31 11.78 -1.37 -10.60
C LYS A 31 12.35 -2.71 -10.17
N LYS A 32 13.63 -2.92 -10.44
CA LYS A 32 14.36 -4.05 -9.91
C LYS A 32 14.57 -3.82 -8.42
N VAL A 33 14.08 -4.74 -7.62
CA VAL A 33 14.23 -4.75 -6.17
C VAL A 33 14.89 -6.06 -5.77
N SER A 34 15.66 -6.06 -4.71
CA SER A 34 16.34 -7.26 -4.24
C SER A 34 15.93 -7.58 -2.81
N ASN A 35 16.28 -8.76 -2.34
CA ASN A 35 15.98 -9.16 -0.97
C ASN A 35 16.61 -8.25 0.09
N LYS A 36 17.76 -7.64 -0.22
CA LYS A 36 18.35 -6.59 0.64
C LYS A 36 17.41 -5.39 0.84
N ASN A 37 16.50 -5.14 -0.10
CA ASN A 37 15.46 -4.12 0.01
C ASN A 37 14.22 -4.61 0.77
N LYS A 38 14.25 -5.80 1.38
CA LYS A 38 13.16 -6.39 2.17
C LYS A 38 11.88 -6.71 1.37
N PHE A 39 11.96 -6.70 0.04
CA PHE A 39 10.85 -7.09 -0.84
C PHE A 39 10.68 -8.61 -0.83
N LYS A 40 9.49 -9.09 -0.55
CA LYS A 40 9.18 -10.51 -0.33
C LYS A 40 8.27 -11.07 -1.42
N THR A 41 8.83 -11.21 -2.62
CA THR A 41 8.20 -11.94 -3.73
C THR A 41 9.20 -12.91 -4.35
N ILE A 42 8.68 -13.82 -5.21
CA ILE A 42 9.51 -14.77 -5.94
C ILE A 42 10.30 -14.13 -7.09
N THR A 43 9.93 -12.92 -7.52
CA THR A 43 10.64 -12.19 -8.56
C THR A 43 11.29 -10.93 -7.98
N PRO A 44 12.47 -10.52 -8.45
CA PRO A 44 13.12 -9.28 -8.04
C PRO A 44 12.52 -8.05 -8.72
N LEU A 45 11.36 -8.16 -9.37
CA LEU A 45 10.72 -7.08 -10.10
C LEU A 45 9.48 -6.60 -9.39
N CYS A 46 9.38 -5.29 -9.20
CA CYS A 46 8.20 -4.62 -8.70
C CYS A 46 7.63 -3.73 -9.80
N PHE A 47 6.38 -3.98 -10.17
CA PHE A 47 5.67 -3.23 -11.20
C PHE A 47 4.86 -2.12 -10.55
N SER A 48 4.89 -0.92 -11.12
CA SER A 48 4.00 0.17 -10.75
C SER A 48 3.36 0.77 -12.00
N ASN A 49 2.07 1.02 -11.94
CA ASN A 49 1.32 1.61 -13.06
C ASN A 49 1.33 3.14 -13.00
N HIS A 50 1.62 3.71 -11.83
CA HIS A 50 1.50 5.14 -11.55
C HIS A 50 2.76 5.72 -10.90
N ASP A 51 3.05 7.00 -11.17
CA ASP A 51 4.19 7.71 -10.59
C ASP A 51 4.17 7.80 -9.06
N PRO A 52 3.01 7.99 -8.38
CA PRO A 52 2.94 7.94 -6.93
C PRO A 52 3.45 6.61 -6.35
N GLU A 53 3.01 5.48 -6.88
CA GLU A 53 3.48 4.17 -6.41
C GLU A 53 4.98 3.99 -6.60
N LYS A 54 5.52 4.42 -7.76
CA LYS A 54 6.95 4.34 -8.04
C LYS A 54 7.77 5.13 -7.02
N LYS A 55 7.35 6.36 -6.70
CA LYS A 55 7.99 7.19 -5.68
C LYS A 55 7.93 6.53 -4.30
N PHE A 56 6.82 5.86 -3.98
CA PHE A 56 6.71 5.13 -2.72
C PHE A 56 7.66 3.93 -2.65
N ILE A 57 7.81 3.17 -3.77
CA ILE A 57 8.78 2.08 -3.87
C ILE A 57 10.21 2.59 -3.69
N ASP A 58 10.55 3.75 -4.27
CA ASP A 58 11.86 4.39 -4.05
C ASP A 58 12.06 4.68 -2.56
N GLY A 59 11.05 5.25 -1.90
CA GLY A 59 11.08 5.46 -0.45
C GLY A 59 11.24 4.18 0.37
N LEU A 60 10.60 3.07 -0.02
CA LEU A 60 10.76 1.77 0.64
C LEU A 60 12.18 1.23 0.50
N ILE A 61 12.81 1.42 -0.66
CA ILE A 61 14.19 1.02 -0.91
C ILE A 61 15.15 1.86 -0.07
N ASP A 62 14.99 3.18 -0.08
CA ASP A 62 15.85 4.13 0.64
C ASP A 62 15.78 3.95 2.16
N ASN A 63 14.63 3.48 2.67
CA ASN A 63 14.37 3.26 4.09
C ASN A 63 14.32 1.77 4.47
N SER A 64 14.91 0.89 3.66
CA SER A 64 14.80 -0.57 3.85
C SER A 64 15.34 -1.07 5.19
N ASP A 65 16.29 -0.37 5.80
CA ASP A 65 16.84 -0.73 7.11
C ASP A 65 15.82 -0.64 8.26
N MET A 66 14.79 0.21 8.08
CA MET A 66 13.72 0.41 9.08
C MET A 66 12.52 -0.51 8.85
N ILE A 67 12.47 -1.22 7.73
CA ILE A 67 11.38 -2.09 7.32
C ILE A 67 11.82 -3.55 7.45
N THR A 68 10.99 -4.38 8.06
CA THR A 68 11.28 -5.82 8.19
C THR A 68 11.04 -6.55 6.88
N ALA A 69 9.92 -6.26 6.22
CA ALA A 69 9.54 -6.83 4.94
C ALA A 69 8.43 -6.01 4.30
N TRP A 70 8.27 -6.10 2.98
CA TRP A 70 7.13 -5.53 2.28
C TRP A 70 6.80 -6.30 1.01
N ILE A 71 5.55 -6.17 0.59
CA ILE A 71 5.07 -6.65 -0.71
C ILE A 71 4.23 -5.56 -1.37
N LYS A 72 4.20 -5.57 -2.70
CA LYS A 72 3.20 -4.87 -3.49
C LYS A 72 2.11 -5.86 -3.88
N SER A 73 0.86 -5.51 -3.66
CA SER A 73 -0.26 -6.36 -4.05
C SER A 73 -0.36 -6.43 -5.58
N PRO A 74 -0.63 -7.61 -6.14
CA PRO A 74 -1.04 -7.70 -7.53
C PRO A 74 -2.42 -7.06 -7.70
N SER A 75 -2.73 -6.66 -8.92
CA SER A 75 -3.98 -5.95 -9.23
C SER A 75 -5.26 -6.78 -8.99
N LYS A 76 -5.14 -8.11 -8.91
CA LYS A 76 -6.28 -9.04 -8.73
C LYS A 76 -5.87 -10.28 -7.95
N ASN A 77 -6.88 -10.93 -7.35
CA ASN A 77 -6.76 -12.27 -6.76
C ASN A 77 -5.73 -12.38 -5.63
N PHE A 78 -5.61 -11.34 -4.82
CA PHE A 78 -4.77 -11.31 -3.64
C PHE A 78 -5.60 -10.95 -2.41
N TYR A 79 -5.03 -10.23 -1.47
CA TYR A 79 -5.73 -9.72 -0.31
C TYR A 79 -6.69 -8.59 -0.71
N SER A 80 -8.00 -8.78 -0.51
CA SER A 80 -9.00 -7.79 -0.88
C SER A 80 -9.92 -7.45 0.30
N ILE A 81 -10.39 -6.21 0.32
CA ILE A 81 -11.32 -5.68 1.31
C ILE A 81 -12.62 -5.29 0.58
N ASP A 82 -13.75 -5.81 1.07
CA ASP A 82 -15.06 -5.42 0.58
C ASP A 82 -15.38 -4.00 1.04
N TYR A 83 -15.89 -3.16 0.14
CA TYR A 83 -16.32 -1.81 0.47
C TYR A 83 -17.62 -1.43 -0.26
N SER A 84 -18.25 -0.37 0.24
CA SER A 84 -19.43 0.20 -0.40
C SER A 84 -19.32 1.72 -0.44
N TRP A 85 -19.94 2.31 -1.46
CA TRP A 85 -19.93 3.75 -1.66
C TRP A 85 -21.14 4.22 -2.48
N LYS A 86 -21.44 5.53 -2.43
CA LYS A 86 -22.46 6.21 -3.26
C LYS A 86 -21.79 7.33 -4.04
N LYS A 87 -21.99 7.39 -5.34
CA LYS A 87 -21.42 8.43 -6.19
C LYS A 87 -21.99 9.81 -5.85
N ASN A 88 -23.31 9.89 -5.67
CA ASN A 88 -24.02 11.11 -5.30
C ASN A 88 -25.03 10.81 -4.17
N PRO A 89 -24.62 10.87 -2.89
CA PRO A 89 -25.50 10.53 -1.77
C PRO A 89 -26.77 11.39 -1.72
N ARG A 90 -26.69 12.62 -2.21
CA ARG A 90 -27.81 13.59 -2.21
C ARG A 90 -28.88 13.35 -3.29
N HIS A 91 -28.58 12.53 -4.31
CA HIS A 91 -29.50 12.26 -5.42
C HIS A 91 -30.13 10.87 -5.39
N GLY A 92 -30.08 10.19 -4.25
CA GLY A 92 -30.74 8.88 -4.09
C GLY A 92 -30.12 7.73 -4.91
N GLU A 93 -28.86 7.88 -5.35
CA GLU A 93 -28.16 6.81 -6.06
C GLU A 93 -28.03 5.55 -5.22
N ALA A 94 -28.10 4.39 -5.90
CA ALA A 94 -27.92 3.09 -5.28
C ALA A 94 -26.51 2.95 -4.69
N ILE A 95 -26.43 2.23 -3.57
CA ILE A 95 -25.14 1.84 -2.99
C ILE A 95 -24.45 0.89 -3.97
N ARG A 96 -23.18 1.14 -4.24
CA ARG A 96 -22.29 0.27 -5.00
C ARG A 96 -21.47 -0.56 -4.03
N TYR A 97 -21.27 -1.82 -4.37
CA TYR A 97 -20.45 -2.77 -3.62
C TYR A 97 -19.32 -3.23 -4.52
N ASP A 98 -18.11 -3.22 -4.02
CA ASP A 98 -16.94 -3.67 -4.75
C ASP A 98 -15.86 -4.17 -3.78
N LYS A 99 -14.73 -4.62 -4.33
CA LYS A 99 -13.53 -5.08 -3.59
C LYS A 99 -12.33 -4.31 -4.07
N PHE A 100 -11.45 -3.94 -3.17
CA PHE A 100 -10.16 -3.38 -3.54
C PHE A 100 -9.01 -4.18 -2.90
N ASN A 101 -7.91 -4.24 -3.59
CA ASN A 101 -6.65 -4.77 -3.09
C ASN A 101 -5.79 -3.58 -2.70
N PRO A 102 -5.45 -3.39 -1.42
CA PRO A 102 -4.51 -2.34 -1.02
C PRO A 102 -3.18 -2.48 -1.76
N ASP A 103 -2.55 -1.36 -2.11
CA ASP A 103 -1.36 -1.37 -2.95
C ASP A 103 -0.16 -2.05 -2.30
N PHE A 104 0.07 -1.83 -1.01
CA PHE A 104 1.22 -2.36 -0.29
C PHE A 104 0.84 -2.93 1.08
N ILE A 105 1.61 -3.95 1.49
CA ILE A 105 1.59 -4.46 2.86
C ILE A 105 3.03 -4.44 3.37
N LEU A 106 3.27 -3.72 4.47
CA LEU A 106 4.56 -3.58 5.11
C LEU A 106 4.56 -4.28 6.47
N LYS A 107 5.63 -4.99 6.78
CA LYS A 107 5.93 -5.45 8.13
C LYS A 107 7.00 -4.55 8.73
N ILE A 108 6.73 -3.99 9.91
CA ILE A 108 7.66 -3.16 10.68
C ILE A 108 7.72 -3.76 12.08
N ASN A 109 8.78 -4.49 12.39
CA ASN A 109 8.86 -5.37 13.55
C ASN A 109 7.67 -6.35 13.56
N ASP A 110 6.85 -6.34 14.60
CA ASP A 110 5.66 -7.20 14.72
C ASP A 110 4.37 -6.55 14.18
N ASN A 111 4.47 -5.32 13.65
CA ASN A 111 3.31 -4.60 13.15
C ASN A 111 3.15 -4.75 11.64
N ILE A 112 1.91 -4.73 11.17
CA ILE A 112 1.54 -4.79 9.77
C ILE A 112 0.85 -3.48 9.37
N ILE A 113 1.41 -2.80 8.39
CA ILE A 113 0.84 -1.57 7.84
C ILE A 113 0.31 -1.86 6.44
N ILE A 114 -0.96 -1.68 6.26
CA ILE A 114 -1.65 -1.79 4.96
C ILE A 114 -1.71 -0.38 4.38
N VAL A 115 -1.21 -0.21 3.16
CA VAL A 115 -1.08 1.10 2.52
C VAL A 115 -1.80 1.10 1.18
N GLU A 116 -2.59 2.13 0.96
CA GLU A 116 -3.19 2.48 -0.33
C GLU A 116 -2.59 3.79 -0.80
N ILE A 117 -2.17 3.87 -2.07
CA ILE A 117 -1.53 5.05 -2.66
C ILE A 117 -2.55 5.83 -3.49
N LYS A 118 -2.55 7.14 -3.32
CA LYS A 118 -3.39 8.08 -4.07
C LYS A 118 -2.55 9.25 -4.59
N GLY A 119 -3.09 10.00 -5.52
CA GLY A 119 -2.52 11.28 -5.96
C GLY A 119 -2.81 12.40 -4.94
N ASP A 120 -2.01 13.47 -5.01
CA ASP A 120 -2.15 14.60 -4.07
C ASP A 120 -3.47 15.38 -4.24
N GLU A 121 -4.13 15.25 -5.39
CA GLU A 121 -5.45 15.83 -5.68
C GLU A 121 -6.55 15.32 -4.75
N GLU A 122 -6.42 14.10 -4.25
CA GLU A 122 -7.38 13.50 -3.32
C GLU A 122 -7.40 14.19 -1.94
N ILE A 123 -6.33 14.88 -1.55
CA ILE A 123 -6.29 15.58 -0.26
C ILE A 123 -7.34 16.69 -0.20
N GLN A 124 -7.51 17.44 -1.30
CA GLN A 124 -8.43 18.58 -1.31
C GLN A 124 -9.89 18.18 -1.51
N SER A 125 -10.13 17.08 -2.23
CA SER A 125 -11.47 16.61 -2.57
C SER A 125 -11.48 15.09 -2.71
N PRO A 126 -11.53 14.37 -1.59
CA PRO A 126 -11.56 12.91 -1.62
C PRO A 126 -12.77 12.38 -2.40
N HIS A 127 -12.55 11.51 -3.37
CA HIS A 127 -13.62 10.87 -4.10
C HIS A 127 -14.44 9.96 -3.19
N ALA A 128 -15.76 9.92 -3.39
CA ALA A 128 -16.67 9.10 -2.58
C ALA A 128 -16.28 7.62 -2.53
N GLU A 129 -15.73 7.10 -3.61
CA GLU A 129 -15.19 5.74 -3.66
C GLU A 129 -13.99 5.55 -2.72
N ASN A 130 -13.04 6.49 -2.70
CA ASN A 130 -11.87 6.42 -1.82
C ASN A 130 -12.26 6.60 -0.35
N ILE A 131 -13.27 7.41 -0.05
CA ILE A 131 -13.87 7.47 1.29
C ILE A 131 -14.45 6.10 1.68
N GLY A 132 -15.17 5.43 0.78
CA GLY A 132 -15.70 4.08 1.01
C GLY A 132 -14.60 3.06 1.29
N LYS A 133 -13.53 3.05 0.47
CA LYS A 133 -12.35 2.17 0.67
C LYS A 133 -11.67 2.41 2.02
N HIS A 134 -11.43 3.69 2.36
CA HIS A 134 -10.81 4.07 3.62
C HIS A 134 -11.61 3.55 4.82
N ASN A 135 -12.91 3.80 4.84
CA ASN A 135 -13.79 3.40 5.94
C ASN A 135 -13.82 1.89 6.11
N ALA A 136 -13.99 1.16 5.01
CA ALA A 136 -13.99 -0.29 5.03
C ALA A 136 -12.66 -0.85 5.53
N ALA A 137 -11.52 -0.28 5.10
CA ALA A 137 -10.21 -0.71 5.54
C ALA A 137 -9.96 -0.43 7.03
N ILE A 138 -10.38 0.72 7.55
CA ILE A 138 -10.29 1.04 8.99
C ILE A 138 -11.11 0.05 9.81
N GLU A 139 -12.35 -0.23 9.42
CA GLU A 139 -13.19 -1.21 10.13
C GLU A 139 -12.60 -2.63 10.05
N HIS A 140 -12.08 -3.01 8.89
CA HIS A 140 -11.44 -4.30 8.69
C HIS A 140 -10.22 -4.48 9.62
N VAL A 141 -9.36 -3.48 9.72
CA VAL A 141 -8.18 -3.49 10.60
C VAL A 141 -8.61 -3.51 12.08
N LYS A 142 -9.63 -2.77 12.47
CA LYS A 142 -10.20 -2.82 13.83
C LYS A 142 -10.69 -4.22 14.20
N LEU A 143 -11.38 -4.90 13.27
CA LEU A 143 -11.85 -6.28 13.48
C LEU A 143 -10.69 -7.25 13.67
N ILE A 144 -9.64 -7.15 12.84
CA ILE A 144 -8.44 -7.99 12.99
C ILE A 144 -7.79 -7.76 14.36
N ASN A 145 -7.53 -6.52 14.71
CA ASN A 145 -6.91 -6.16 15.99
C ASN A 145 -7.74 -6.63 17.19
N LYS A 146 -9.06 -6.49 17.11
CA LYS A 146 -9.98 -7.00 18.13
C LYS A 146 -9.89 -8.53 18.26
N TYR A 147 -9.83 -9.25 17.14
CA TYR A 147 -9.72 -10.70 17.12
C TYR A 147 -8.39 -11.18 17.72
N LEU A 148 -7.29 -10.47 17.41
CA LEU A 148 -5.96 -10.77 17.93
C LEU A 148 -5.78 -10.35 19.40
N GLY A 149 -6.60 -9.44 19.90
CA GLY A 149 -6.43 -8.82 21.23
C GLY A 149 -5.28 -7.80 21.29
N GLU A 150 -4.71 -7.40 20.16
CA GLU A 150 -3.55 -6.52 20.03
C GLU A 150 -3.74 -5.52 18.88
N ASN A 151 -3.18 -4.32 19.01
CA ASN A 151 -3.21 -3.27 17.99
C ASN A 151 -1.96 -3.34 17.09
N VAL A 152 -1.82 -4.42 16.33
CA VAL A 152 -0.65 -4.68 15.48
C VAL A 152 -0.89 -4.36 14.00
N TYR A 153 -2.15 -4.22 13.57
CA TYR A 153 -2.51 -3.84 12.21
C TYR A 153 -2.92 -2.38 12.15
N LYS A 154 -2.48 -1.71 11.08
CA LYS A 154 -2.87 -0.33 10.73
C LYS A 154 -3.13 -0.22 9.24
N PHE A 155 -4.09 0.61 8.87
CA PHE A 155 -4.33 1.05 7.51
C PHE A 155 -4.05 2.56 7.39
N THR A 156 -3.53 3.00 6.25
CA THR A 156 -3.37 4.41 5.89
C THR A 156 -3.44 4.59 4.37
N MET A 157 -4.06 5.67 3.93
CA MET A 157 -3.94 6.15 2.56
C MET A 157 -2.82 7.19 2.48
N LEU A 158 -1.88 7.01 1.56
CA LEU A 158 -0.74 7.91 1.40
C LEU A 158 -0.77 8.60 0.04
N THR A 159 -0.32 9.84 0.03
CA THR A 159 -0.02 10.58 -1.20
C THR A 159 1.46 10.96 -1.21
N PRO A 160 2.05 11.31 -2.37
CA PRO A 160 3.45 11.72 -2.45
C PRO A 160 3.86 12.80 -1.44
N LYS A 161 2.95 13.73 -1.15
CA LYS A 161 3.16 14.79 -0.15
C LYS A 161 3.44 14.26 1.26
N ASN A 162 2.89 13.08 1.59
CA ASN A 162 3.00 12.50 2.93
C ASN A 162 4.12 11.47 3.11
N TYR A 163 4.82 11.06 2.04
CA TYR A 163 5.80 9.98 2.12
C TYR A 163 6.94 10.28 3.11
N HIS A 164 7.51 11.48 3.04
CA HIS A 164 8.56 11.86 3.98
C HIS A 164 8.10 11.75 5.44
N ALA A 165 6.93 12.31 5.77
CA ALA A 165 6.40 12.26 7.12
C ALA A 165 6.07 10.82 7.57
N PHE A 166 5.60 9.98 6.66
CA PHE A 166 5.37 8.55 6.92
C PHE A 166 6.68 7.83 7.29
N PHE A 167 7.73 7.96 6.47
CA PHE A 167 9.02 7.31 6.75
C PHE A 167 9.68 7.87 8.03
N GLU A 168 9.59 9.17 8.29
CA GLU A 168 10.04 9.74 9.55
C GLU A 168 9.25 9.18 10.76
N SER A 169 7.96 8.90 10.59
CA SER A 169 7.16 8.26 11.65
C SER A 169 7.63 6.83 11.95
N ILE A 170 8.09 6.09 10.94
CA ILE A 170 8.69 4.77 11.11
C ILE A 170 10.00 4.88 11.89
N LYS A 171 10.89 5.77 11.48
CA LYS A 171 12.16 6.05 12.14
C LYS A 171 11.98 6.42 13.61
N ASN A 172 10.99 7.25 13.89
CA ASN A 172 10.67 7.70 15.25
C ASN A 172 9.77 6.72 16.03
N LYS A 173 9.43 5.55 15.47
CA LYS A 173 8.55 4.53 16.06
C LYS A 173 7.16 5.04 16.44
N THR A 174 6.66 6.05 15.72
CA THR A 174 5.34 6.66 15.94
C THR A 174 4.32 6.29 14.86
N PHE A 175 4.70 5.42 13.93
CA PHE A 175 3.91 5.06 12.74
C PHE A 175 2.51 4.50 13.05
N LEU A 176 2.30 3.85 14.20
CA LEU A 176 0.97 3.40 14.60
C LEU A 176 0.02 4.58 14.92
N LYS A 177 0.56 5.74 15.30
CA LYS A 177 -0.20 6.98 15.57
C LYS A 177 -0.22 7.93 14.36
N PHE A 178 0.54 7.63 13.31
CA PHE A 178 0.60 8.46 12.12
C PHE A 178 -0.74 8.44 11.39
N ASN A 179 -1.23 9.58 10.96
CA ASN A 179 -2.33 9.73 10.00
C ASN A 179 -1.84 10.64 8.89
N SER A 180 -2.09 10.28 7.65
CA SER A 180 -1.80 11.13 6.51
C SER A 180 -2.75 12.33 6.47
N GLU A 181 -2.44 13.35 5.67
CA GLU A 181 -3.37 14.45 5.43
C GLU A 181 -4.67 13.93 4.82
N LEU A 182 -4.60 12.96 3.91
CA LEU A 182 -5.78 12.35 3.29
C LEU A 182 -6.63 11.57 4.30
N ASP A 183 -6.01 10.79 5.20
CA ASP A 183 -6.74 10.10 6.27
C ASP A 183 -7.51 11.10 7.14
N VAL A 184 -6.87 12.24 7.48
CA VAL A 184 -7.46 13.29 8.31
C VAL A 184 -8.63 13.97 7.58
N GLU A 185 -8.49 14.31 6.30
CA GLU A 185 -9.55 14.95 5.54
C GLU A 185 -10.77 14.03 5.35
N ILE A 186 -10.56 12.75 5.08
CA ILE A 186 -11.67 11.78 5.00
C ILE A 186 -12.41 11.68 6.34
N GLN A 187 -11.68 11.66 7.45
CA GLN A 187 -12.30 11.58 8.80
C GLN A 187 -13.08 12.83 9.17
N LYS A 188 -12.61 14.02 8.81
CA LYS A 188 -13.33 15.30 9.04
C LYS A 188 -14.68 15.32 8.30
N GLY A 189 -14.69 14.93 7.03
CA GLY A 189 -15.90 14.92 6.22
C GLY A 189 -17.01 13.96 6.70
N GLN A 190 -16.72 13.10 7.67
CA GLN A 190 -17.71 12.21 8.31
C GLN A 190 -18.31 12.79 9.60
N SER A 191 -17.71 13.83 10.13
CA SER A 191 -18.13 14.45 11.39
C SER A 191 -19.12 15.60 11.19
N GLU A 192 -19.37 15.98 9.92
CA GLU A 192 -20.37 16.94 9.47
C GLU A 192 -21.65 16.24 8.96
#